data_edf25410df1371f87f9682f8a86d035f
#
_entry.id   edf25410df1371f87f9682f8a86d035f
#
_cell.length_a   1.000
_cell.length_b   1.000
_cell.length_c   1.000
_cell.angle_alpha   90.00
_cell.angle_beta   90.00
_cell.angle_gamma   90.00
#
_symmetry.space_group_name_H-M   'P 1'
#
loop_
_entity.id
_entity.type
_entity.pdbx_description
1 polymer ?
#
loop_
_entity_poly.entity_id
_entity_poly.type
_entity_poly.pdbx_seq_one_letter_code
_entity_poly.pdbx_strand_id
1 'polypeptide(L)'
;VTSAVCHLVVGPRKHGVVEYAISVHDALVHGALAHGGRVDFGTDHRCAFLESPDAELPPLDCSLVHIHVTDRLFGRTPGEATERFSALVDALGTDVSVTLHDLPQPSDGAAMQARAEFYRTVVRVAAGVIVSSEHETALLQNVVDDSIVPAMVPLMIGTRPPRRRLSTPTAPTVGVLGFLYPGKGHIETLRAMEDLPISVGFVALGTPSPGHEYLADELRGVAARTGRRIEITGFLGDEELERRIHEVTVPVAYHRHLSASGSINTWIAQGRKPLVPRGGYITELDDRSPGVVSIHADDDGSLRHAIASAIDDSTSTWIDTSVEPVPSPSDVAAAYDEHLTRWTR
;
A
#
# COMPACT_ATOMS: atom_id res chain seq x y z
N VAL A 1 25.83 -3.54 -25.33
CA VAL A 1 24.58 -4.26 -25.02
C VAL A 1 23.91 -3.43 -23.95
N THR A 2 22.75 -2.84 -24.24
CA THR A 2 21.93 -2.15 -23.25
C THR A 2 21.47 -3.20 -22.23
N SER A 3 21.73 -2.98 -20.93
CA SER A 3 21.23 -3.84 -19.87
C SER A 3 19.70 -3.78 -19.87
N ALA A 4 19.04 -4.92 -19.94
CA ALA A 4 17.60 -5.03 -19.86
C ALA A 4 17.19 -5.55 -18.47
N VAL A 5 16.19 -4.93 -17.87
CA VAL A 5 15.56 -5.35 -16.62
C VAL A 5 14.14 -5.82 -16.91
N CYS A 6 13.79 -7.01 -16.46
CA CYS A 6 12.43 -7.51 -16.55
C CYS A 6 11.73 -7.39 -15.18
N HIS A 7 10.64 -6.63 -15.13
CA HIS A 7 9.74 -6.60 -13.97
C HIS A 7 8.81 -7.81 -14.06
N LEU A 8 9.07 -8.83 -13.26
CA LEU A 8 8.24 -10.02 -13.17
C LEU A 8 7.14 -9.82 -12.12
N VAL A 9 5.94 -9.58 -12.59
CA VAL A 9 4.76 -9.36 -11.75
C VAL A 9 4.08 -10.69 -11.49
N VAL A 10 4.05 -11.12 -10.21
CA VAL A 10 3.52 -12.43 -9.81
C VAL A 10 2.27 -12.27 -8.96
N GLY A 11 1.17 -12.91 -9.34
CA GLY A 11 -0.06 -12.99 -8.56
C GLY A 11 -1.28 -12.34 -9.21
N PRO A 12 -2.43 -12.35 -8.51
CA PRO A 12 -3.69 -11.83 -9.06
C PRO A 12 -3.65 -10.30 -9.25
N ARG A 13 -4.11 -9.83 -10.41
CA ARG A 13 -4.06 -8.42 -10.81
C ARG A 13 -4.68 -7.43 -9.81
N LYS A 14 -5.63 -7.87 -9.02
CA LYS A 14 -6.30 -7.05 -7.98
C LYS A 14 -5.63 -7.09 -6.62
N HIS A 15 -4.44 -7.64 -6.50
CA HIS A 15 -3.66 -7.62 -5.27
C HIS A 15 -2.86 -6.33 -5.17
N GLY A 16 -2.89 -5.63 -4.03
CA GLY A 16 -2.26 -4.31 -3.89
C GLY A 16 -0.77 -4.27 -4.23
N VAL A 17 0.00 -5.32 -3.91
CA VAL A 17 1.43 -5.43 -4.30
C VAL A 17 1.58 -5.59 -5.80
N VAL A 18 0.69 -6.33 -6.46
CA VAL A 18 0.68 -6.52 -7.92
C VAL A 18 0.32 -5.20 -8.63
N GLU A 19 -0.71 -4.50 -8.16
CA GLU A 19 -1.08 -3.17 -8.67
C GLU A 19 0.07 -2.17 -8.52
N TYR A 20 0.76 -2.19 -7.38
CA TYR A 20 1.93 -1.33 -7.15
C TYR A 20 3.10 -1.68 -8.08
N ALA A 21 3.42 -2.97 -8.26
CA ALA A 21 4.46 -3.43 -9.19
C ALA A 21 4.20 -2.96 -10.64
N ILE A 22 2.95 -3.05 -11.09
CA ILE A 22 2.53 -2.53 -12.40
C ILE A 22 2.72 -1.00 -12.46
N SER A 23 2.31 -0.28 -11.41
CA SER A 23 2.46 1.18 -11.36
C SER A 23 3.91 1.64 -11.40
N VAL A 24 4.82 0.90 -10.75
CA VAL A 24 6.28 1.17 -10.83
C VAL A 24 6.79 0.97 -12.24
N HIS A 25 6.45 -0.15 -12.87
CA HIS A 25 6.84 -0.42 -14.27
C HIS A 25 6.29 0.65 -15.22
N ASP A 26 5.02 1.01 -15.10
CA ASP A 26 4.40 2.04 -15.93
C ASP A 26 5.08 3.40 -15.77
N ALA A 27 5.46 3.76 -14.53
CA ALA A 27 6.21 4.98 -14.26
C ALA A 27 7.60 4.96 -14.91
N LEU A 28 8.28 3.81 -14.96
CA LEU A 28 9.58 3.63 -15.61
C LEU A 28 9.48 3.73 -17.13
N VAL A 29 8.47 3.10 -17.74
CA VAL A 29 8.35 3.03 -19.21
C VAL A 29 7.76 4.31 -19.81
N HIS A 30 6.75 4.89 -19.16
CA HIS A 30 6.02 6.03 -19.71
C HIS A 30 6.66 7.37 -19.32
N GLY A 31 7.68 7.34 -18.45
CA GLY A 31 8.34 8.50 -17.88
C GLY A 31 7.29 9.43 -17.30
N ALA A 32 7.11 9.50 -16.03
CA ALA A 32 6.16 10.47 -15.49
C ALA A 32 6.49 11.83 -16.10
N LEU A 33 5.47 12.51 -16.65
CA LEU A 33 5.58 13.85 -17.22
C LEU A 33 5.89 14.83 -16.07
N ALA A 34 7.10 14.79 -15.56
CA ALA A 34 7.59 15.74 -14.58
C ALA A 34 7.88 17.04 -15.31
N HIS A 35 7.09 18.07 -15.03
CA HIS A 35 7.37 19.47 -15.37
C HIS A 35 7.76 19.74 -16.84
N GLY A 36 7.11 19.04 -17.81
CA GLY A 36 7.25 19.35 -19.24
C GLY A 36 8.31 18.58 -20.02
N GLY A 37 8.92 17.54 -19.45
CA GLY A 37 9.88 16.68 -20.14
C GLY A 37 9.69 15.19 -19.82
N ARG A 38 9.86 14.33 -20.83
CA ARG A 38 9.96 12.87 -20.64
C ARG A 38 11.35 12.59 -20.06
N VAL A 39 11.42 11.85 -18.93
CA VAL A 39 12.67 11.30 -18.43
C VAL A 39 12.95 10.03 -19.24
N ASP A 40 14.06 10.01 -19.98
CA ASP A 40 14.52 8.84 -20.72
C ASP A 40 15.51 8.09 -19.84
N PHE A 41 15.11 6.95 -19.32
CA PHE A 41 15.99 6.08 -18.55
C PHE A 41 16.87 5.28 -19.51
N GLY A 42 18.17 5.18 -19.22
CA GLY A 42 19.13 4.48 -20.06
C GLY A 42 18.99 2.94 -20.09
N THR A 43 18.13 2.40 -19.21
CA THR A 43 17.86 0.97 -19.06
C THR A 43 16.58 0.57 -19.80
N ASP A 44 16.60 -0.58 -20.48
CA ASP A 44 15.40 -1.15 -21.10
C ASP A 44 14.57 -1.89 -20.05
N HIS A 45 13.42 -1.31 -19.65
CA HIS A 45 12.50 -1.89 -18.68
C HIS A 45 11.37 -2.64 -19.38
N ARG A 46 11.30 -3.95 -19.15
CA ARG A 46 10.27 -4.85 -19.69
C ARG A 46 9.40 -5.39 -18.59
N CYS A 47 8.19 -5.83 -18.92
CA CYS A 47 7.27 -6.44 -17.96
C CYS A 47 6.84 -7.83 -18.43
N ALA A 48 6.83 -8.78 -17.51
CA ALA A 48 6.22 -10.08 -17.67
C ALA A 48 5.25 -10.34 -16.52
N PHE A 49 4.19 -11.10 -16.78
CA PHE A 49 3.14 -11.37 -15.79
C PHE A 49 2.94 -12.87 -15.60
N LEU A 50 2.89 -13.30 -14.36
CA LEU A 50 2.53 -14.65 -13.93
C LEU A 50 1.29 -14.58 -13.02
N GLU A 51 0.25 -15.33 -13.33
CA GLU A 51 -0.93 -15.42 -12.47
C GLU A 51 -0.65 -16.13 -11.13
N SER A 52 0.36 -16.99 -11.12
CA SER A 52 0.87 -17.67 -9.92
C SER A 52 2.35 -17.97 -10.06
N PRO A 53 3.09 -18.21 -8.96
CA PRO A 53 4.51 -18.55 -9.02
C PRO A 53 4.80 -19.90 -9.74
N ASP A 54 3.79 -20.76 -9.88
CA ASP A 54 3.90 -22.06 -10.55
C ASP A 54 3.54 -21.99 -12.05
N ALA A 55 3.17 -20.81 -12.57
CA ALA A 55 2.84 -20.66 -13.97
C ALA A 55 4.09 -20.82 -14.87
N GLU A 56 3.89 -21.23 -16.10
CA GLU A 56 4.99 -21.36 -17.08
C GLU A 56 5.65 -20.00 -17.31
N LEU A 57 6.98 -19.98 -17.19
CA LEU A 57 7.77 -18.76 -17.40
C LEU A 57 7.78 -18.38 -18.88
N PRO A 58 7.42 -17.14 -19.22
CA PRO A 58 7.64 -16.64 -20.57
C PRO A 58 9.16 -16.50 -20.84
N PRO A 59 9.59 -16.49 -22.09
CA PRO A 59 10.99 -16.18 -22.42
C PRO A 59 11.36 -14.79 -21.91
N LEU A 60 12.38 -14.70 -21.02
CA LEU A 60 12.90 -13.46 -20.47
C LEU A 60 14.30 -13.23 -21.06
N ASP A 61 14.45 -12.21 -21.90
CA ASP A 61 15.74 -11.76 -22.43
C ASP A 61 16.16 -10.50 -21.67
N CYS A 62 16.76 -10.71 -20.49
CA CYS A 62 17.18 -9.64 -19.59
C CYS A 62 18.37 -10.07 -18.73
N SER A 63 19.12 -9.11 -18.20
CA SER A 63 20.26 -9.35 -17.31
C SER A 63 19.89 -9.36 -15.84
N LEU A 64 18.69 -8.84 -15.49
CA LEU A 64 18.16 -8.80 -14.14
C LEU A 64 16.64 -8.96 -14.18
N VAL A 65 16.10 -9.79 -13.28
CA VAL A 65 14.65 -9.87 -13.02
C VAL A 65 14.34 -9.16 -11.70
N HIS A 66 13.40 -8.21 -11.72
CA HIS A 66 12.92 -7.54 -10.52
C HIS A 66 11.53 -8.04 -10.13
N ILE A 67 11.34 -8.41 -8.85
CA ILE A 67 10.10 -8.99 -8.34
C ILE A 67 9.63 -8.23 -7.10
N HIS A 68 8.35 -7.84 -7.05
CA HIS A 68 7.71 -7.36 -5.82
C HIS A 68 7.20 -8.55 -5.01
N VAL A 69 7.63 -8.65 -3.74
CA VAL A 69 7.48 -9.86 -2.93
C VAL A 69 6.71 -9.59 -1.64
N THR A 70 5.67 -10.37 -1.41
CA THR A 70 5.10 -10.68 -0.10
C THR A 70 4.82 -12.19 -0.05
N ASP A 71 4.99 -12.83 1.10
CA ASP A 71 4.79 -14.29 1.26
C ASP A 71 3.42 -14.76 0.75
N ARG A 72 2.39 -13.91 0.86
CA ARG A 72 1.02 -14.20 0.42
C ARG A 72 0.85 -14.39 -1.10
N LEU A 73 1.74 -13.84 -1.91
CA LEU A 73 1.72 -14.05 -3.37
C LEU A 73 2.32 -15.39 -3.78
N PHE A 74 3.15 -15.98 -2.93
CA PHE A 74 3.89 -17.20 -3.24
C PHE A 74 3.30 -18.45 -2.59
N GLY A 75 2.51 -18.32 -1.51
CA GLY A 75 1.93 -19.50 -0.88
C GLY A 75 0.84 -19.18 0.14
N ARG A 76 0.10 -20.22 0.54
CA ARG A 76 -0.90 -20.12 1.61
C ARG A 76 -0.25 -20.14 2.99
N THR A 77 0.94 -20.72 3.08
CA THR A 77 1.79 -20.74 4.27
C THR A 77 3.17 -20.20 3.91
N PRO A 78 3.92 -19.63 4.88
CA PRO A 78 5.28 -19.16 4.63
C PRO A 78 6.24 -20.25 4.10
N GLY A 79 6.06 -21.51 4.54
CA GLY A 79 6.84 -22.65 4.04
C GLY A 79 6.57 -22.91 2.55
N GLU A 80 5.30 -23.00 2.15
CA GLU A 80 4.90 -23.12 0.74
C GLU A 80 5.43 -21.93 -0.09
N ALA A 81 5.35 -20.72 0.46
CA ALA A 81 5.88 -19.54 -0.20
C ALA A 81 7.40 -19.63 -0.42
N THR A 82 8.15 -20.14 0.57
CA THR A 82 9.60 -20.34 0.45
C THR A 82 9.95 -21.34 -0.66
N GLU A 83 9.26 -22.48 -0.69
CA GLU A 83 9.50 -23.51 -1.72
C GLU A 83 9.22 -22.98 -3.13
N ARG A 84 8.08 -22.31 -3.32
CA ARG A 84 7.67 -21.78 -4.63
C ARG A 84 8.54 -20.61 -5.09
N PHE A 85 8.91 -19.70 -4.18
CA PHE A 85 9.81 -18.60 -4.51
C PHE A 85 11.18 -19.13 -4.94
N SER A 86 11.73 -20.11 -4.19
CA SER A 86 13.03 -20.72 -4.53
C SER A 86 12.97 -21.41 -5.89
N ALA A 87 11.92 -22.20 -6.15
CA ALA A 87 11.74 -22.88 -7.45
C ALA A 87 11.62 -21.86 -8.60
N LEU A 88 10.92 -20.76 -8.41
CA LEU A 88 10.82 -19.70 -9.39
C LEU A 88 12.20 -19.07 -9.69
N VAL A 89 12.99 -18.72 -8.67
CA VAL A 89 14.33 -18.15 -8.84
C VAL A 89 15.26 -19.12 -9.55
N ASP A 90 15.23 -20.39 -9.18
CA ASP A 90 16.04 -21.44 -9.85
C ASP A 90 15.66 -21.57 -11.34
N ALA A 91 14.35 -21.48 -11.66
CA ALA A 91 13.88 -21.57 -13.03
C ALA A 91 14.22 -20.33 -13.88
N LEU A 92 14.36 -19.15 -13.26
CA LEU A 92 14.75 -17.91 -13.95
C LEU A 92 16.18 -17.97 -14.48
N GLY A 93 17.12 -18.59 -13.75
CA GLY A 93 18.50 -18.77 -14.18
C GLY A 93 19.28 -17.48 -14.44
N THR A 94 18.81 -16.35 -13.90
CA THR A 94 19.45 -15.01 -13.98
C THR A 94 19.39 -14.34 -12.62
N ASP A 95 20.13 -13.23 -12.46
CA ASP A 95 20.11 -12.46 -11.21
C ASP A 95 18.71 -11.90 -10.93
N VAL A 96 18.32 -11.92 -9.65
CA VAL A 96 17.02 -11.45 -9.17
C VAL A 96 17.23 -10.32 -8.16
N SER A 97 16.50 -9.22 -8.30
CA SER A 97 16.35 -8.20 -7.28
C SER A 97 14.90 -8.15 -6.81
N VAL A 98 14.68 -7.66 -5.60
CA VAL A 98 13.34 -7.68 -4.99
C VAL A 98 12.96 -6.36 -4.36
N THR A 99 11.66 -6.02 -4.42
CA THR A 99 11.03 -5.07 -3.49
C THR A 99 10.22 -5.88 -2.49
N LEU A 100 10.51 -5.70 -1.20
CA LEU A 100 9.84 -6.41 -0.11
C LEU A 100 8.61 -5.63 0.36
N HIS A 101 7.54 -6.36 0.65
CA HIS A 101 6.31 -5.82 1.21
C HIS A 101 5.85 -6.66 2.40
N ASP A 102 5.08 -6.06 3.31
CA ASP A 102 4.48 -6.76 4.46
C ASP A 102 5.50 -7.55 5.31
N LEU A 103 6.63 -6.94 5.63
CA LEU A 103 7.68 -7.56 6.43
C LEU A 103 7.17 -8.09 7.77
N PRO A 104 7.73 -9.19 8.30
CA PRO A 104 7.29 -9.81 9.54
C PRO A 104 7.38 -8.85 10.72
N GLN A 105 6.34 -8.86 11.56
CA GLN A 105 6.22 -8.01 12.74
C GLN A 105 5.76 -8.83 13.96
N PRO A 106 6.00 -8.36 15.19
CA PRO A 106 5.54 -9.04 16.41
C PRO A 106 4.02 -9.34 16.42
N SER A 107 3.23 -8.54 15.73
CA SER A 107 1.79 -8.73 15.55
C SER A 107 1.40 -9.97 14.76
N ASP A 108 2.31 -10.55 13.98
CA ASP A 108 2.09 -11.83 13.27
C ASP A 108 2.02 -13.03 14.23
N GLY A 109 2.36 -12.83 15.50
CA GLY A 109 2.26 -13.85 16.53
C GLY A 109 3.00 -15.12 16.17
N ALA A 110 2.31 -16.27 16.18
CA ALA A 110 2.92 -17.56 15.90
C ALA A 110 3.48 -17.71 14.46
N ALA A 111 2.98 -16.91 13.51
CA ALA A 111 3.45 -16.94 12.12
C ALA A 111 4.75 -16.17 11.90
N MET A 112 5.14 -15.27 12.82
CA MET A 112 6.28 -14.37 12.67
C MET A 112 7.57 -15.08 12.27
N GLN A 113 7.92 -16.16 12.99
CA GLN A 113 9.16 -16.90 12.75
C GLN A 113 9.20 -17.56 11.37
N ALA A 114 8.09 -18.16 10.94
CA ALA A 114 7.99 -18.79 9.63
C ALA A 114 8.02 -17.75 8.50
N ARG A 115 7.37 -16.60 8.69
CA ARG A 115 7.44 -15.47 7.75
C ARG A 115 8.86 -14.92 7.68
N ALA A 116 9.54 -14.75 8.82
CA ALA A 116 10.94 -14.30 8.87
C ALA A 116 11.86 -15.22 8.05
N GLU A 117 11.66 -16.55 8.13
CA GLU A 117 12.46 -17.50 7.35
C GLU A 117 12.24 -17.35 5.83
N PHE A 118 11.02 -17.11 5.40
CA PHE A 118 10.73 -16.78 4.00
C PHE A 118 11.53 -15.55 3.55
N TYR A 119 11.45 -14.43 4.28
CA TYR A 119 12.16 -13.20 3.89
C TYR A 119 13.69 -13.35 3.96
N ARG A 120 14.23 -14.12 4.91
CA ARG A 120 15.68 -14.49 4.90
C ARG A 120 16.08 -15.22 3.63
N THR A 121 15.24 -16.17 3.19
CA THR A 121 15.49 -16.91 1.95
C THR A 121 15.44 -15.98 0.74
N VAL A 122 14.45 -15.11 0.64
CA VAL A 122 14.33 -14.12 -0.44
C VAL A 122 15.58 -13.24 -0.51
N VAL A 123 15.97 -12.65 0.62
CA VAL A 123 17.11 -11.73 0.70
C VAL A 123 18.44 -12.42 0.37
N ARG A 124 18.61 -13.69 0.76
CA ARG A 124 19.86 -14.46 0.50
C ARG A 124 20.16 -14.63 -0.98
N VAL A 125 19.14 -14.75 -1.81
CA VAL A 125 19.29 -14.99 -3.26
C VAL A 125 19.19 -13.72 -4.08
N ALA A 126 18.82 -12.60 -3.49
CA ALA A 126 18.62 -11.33 -4.18
C ALA A 126 19.97 -10.60 -4.41
N ALA A 127 20.22 -10.17 -5.63
CA ALA A 127 21.33 -9.27 -5.99
C ALA A 127 21.13 -7.86 -5.42
N GLY A 128 19.87 -7.48 -5.10
CA GLY A 128 19.53 -6.21 -4.49
C GLY A 128 18.13 -6.23 -3.88
N VAL A 129 17.95 -5.44 -2.83
CA VAL A 129 16.72 -5.38 -2.03
C VAL A 129 16.24 -3.95 -1.93
N ILE A 130 14.96 -3.72 -2.20
CA ILE A 130 14.25 -2.45 -1.97
C ILE A 130 13.23 -2.66 -0.86
N VAL A 131 13.09 -1.65 0.01
CA VAL A 131 12.01 -1.49 1.00
C VAL A 131 11.37 -0.12 0.87
N SER A 132 10.16 0.06 1.39
CA SER A 132 9.37 1.28 1.14
C SER A 132 9.38 2.28 2.30
N SER A 133 10.12 2.02 3.39
CA SER A 133 10.20 2.93 4.54
C SER A 133 11.40 2.61 5.43
N GLU A 134 11.83 3.58 6.24
CA GLU A 134 12.82 3.34 7.31
C GLU A 134 12.29 2.32 8.33
N HIS A 135 10.97 2.34 8.58
CA HIS A 135 10.35 1.34 9.42
C HIS A 135 10.50 -0.07 8.85
N GLU A 136 10.31 -0.26 7.53
CA GLU A 136 10.57 -1.54 6.87
C GLU A 136 12.06 -1.92 6.89
N THR A 137 12.96 -0.94 6.75
CA THR A 137 14.40 -1.18 6.94
C THR A 137 14.68 -1.76 8.33
N ALA A 138 14.13 -1.16 9.38
CA ALA A 138 14.30 -1.66 10.75
C ALA A 138 13.66 -3.04 10.96
N LEU A 139 12.49 -3.31 10.36
CA LEU A 139 11.87 -4.64 10.39
C LEU A 139 12.74 -5.68 9.70
N LEU A 140 13.31 -5.34 8.55
CA LEU A 140 14.20 -6.24 7.82
C LEU A 140 15.47 -6.56 8.60
N GLN A 141 16.09 -5.59 9.27
CA GLN A 141 17.26 -5.79 10.13
C GLN A 141 16.99 -6.75 11.30
N ASN A 142 15.75 -6.84 11.79
CA ASN A 142 15.37 -7.85 12.79
C ASN A 142 15.23 -9.27 12.22
N VAL A 143 15.19 -9.39 10.89
CA VAL A 143 14.97 -10.66 10.16
C VAL A 143 16.26 -11.21 9.59
N VAL A 144 17.12 -10.34 9.08
CA VAL A 144 18.38 -10.71 8.41
C VAL A 144 19.58 -10.14 9.18
N ASP A 145 20.76 -10.74 8.97
CA ASP A 145 22.01 -10.23 9.53
C ASP A 145 22.36 -8.85 8.93
N ASP A 146 23.08 -8.01 9.69
CA ASP A 146 23.46 -6.62 9.36
C ASP A 146 24.25 -6.44 8.04
N SER A 147 24.56 -7.53 7.33
CA SER A 147 25.35 -7.49 6.10
C SER A 147 24.60 -6.93 4.88
N ILE A 148 23.27 -6.80 4.97
CA ILE A 148 22.44 -6.34 3.86
C ILE A 148 21.86 -4.95 4.17
N VAL A 149 22.24 -3.99 3.33
CA VAL A 149 21.70 -2.63 3.39
C VAL A 149 20.68 -2.51 2.23
N PRO A 150 19.37 -2.53 2.52
CA PRO A 150 18.37 -2.36 1.47
C PRO A 150 18.40 -0.92 0.94
N ALA A 151 18.05 -0.76 -0.32
CA ALA A 151 17.69 0.55 -0.86
C ALA A 151 16.29 0.94 -0.34
N MET A 152 16.14 2.18 0.10
CA MET A 152 14.84 2.68 0.57
C MET A 152 14.21 3.55 -0.51
N VAL A 153 13.08 3.09 -1.07
CA VAL A 153 12.30 3.81 -2.07
C VAL A 153 10.85 3.89 -1.58
N PRO A 154 10.40 5.03 -1.07
CA PRO A 154 9.05 5.17 -0.54
C PRO A 154 7.98 4.91 -1.61
N LEU A 155 6.82 4.41 -1.19
CA LEU A 155 5.69 4.21 -2.10
C LEU A 155 5.32 5.52 -2.79
N MET A 156 5.15 5.49 -4.11
CA MET A 156 4.71 6.65 -4.87
C MET A 156 3.34 7.16 -4.41
N ILE A 157 3.17 8.46 -4.47
CA ILE A 157 1.88 9.12 -4.31
C ILE A 157 1.48 9.65 -5.68
N GLY A 158 0.35 9.16 -6.20
CA GLY A 158 -0.17 9.58 -7.50
C GLY A 158 -0.43 11.10 -7.58
N THR A 159 -0.59 11.59 -8.78
CA THR A 159 -0.95 13.00 -9.02
C THR A 159 -2.36 13.26 -8.51
N ARG A 160 -2.50 14.38 -7.78
CA ARG A 160 -3.79 14.82 -7.28
C ARG A 160 -4.66 15.37 -8.43
N PRO A 161 -5.85 14.83 -8.67
CA PRO A 161 -6.77 15.43 -9.62
C PRO A 161 -7.22 16.81 -9.14
N PRO A 162 -7.58 17.73 -10.05
CA PRO A 162 -8.13 19.01 -9.67
C PRO A 162 -9.38 18.80 -8.79
N ARG A 163 -9.49 19.58 -7.70
CA ARG A 163 -10.64 19.51 -6.78
C ARG A 163 -11.94 19.66 -7.57
N ARG A 164 -12.66 18.57 -7.73
CA ARG A 164 -14.03 18.63 -8.21
C ARG A 164 -14.91 19.01 -7.02
N ARG A 165 -15.57 20.16 -7.08
CA ARG A 165 -16.67 20.45 -6.14
C ARG A 165 -17.78 19.45 -6.41
N LEU A 166 -17.77 18.34 -5.71
CA LEU A 166 -18.93 17.46 -5.66
C LEU A 166 -19.98 18.11 -4.76
N SER A 167 -21.25 17.90 -5.11
CA SER A 167 -22.37 18.32 -4.27
C SER A 167 -22.13 17.80 -2.84
N THR A 168 -22.33 18.68 -1.86
CA THR A 168 -22.22 18.32 -0.43
C THR A 168 -23.15 17.13 -0.18
N PRO A 169 -22.63 16.01 0.36
CA PRO A 169 -23.48 14.87 0.70
C PRO A 169 -24.62 15.30 1.60
N THR A 170 -25.81 14.76 1.39
CA THR A 170 -26.99 15.06 2.21
C THR A 170 -26.84 14.63 3.68
N ALA A 171 -25.90 13.73 3.97
CA ALA A 171 -25.52 13.32 5.33
C ALA A 171 -24.03 13.02 5.38
N PRO A 172 -23.32 13.45 6.45
CA PRO A 172 -21.89 13.19 6.56
C PRO A 172 -21.60 11.68 6.72
N THR A 173 -20.41 11.28 6.24
CA THR A 173 -19.95 9.89 6.31
C THR A 173 -18.52 9.80 6.77
N VAL A 174 -18.21 8.78 7.56
CA VAL A 174 -16.85 8.37 7.91
C VAL A 174 -16.48 7.17 7.04
N GLY A 175 -15.35 7.23 6.35
CA GLY A 175 -14.95 6.21 5.38
C GLY A 175 -13.61 5.57 5.68
N VAL A 176 -13.53 4.24 5.53
CA VAL A 176 -12.28 3.47 5.57
C VAL A 176 -12.07 2.81 4.20
N LEU A 177 -10.86 2.96 3.64
CA LEU A 177 -10.51 2.48 2.30
C LEU A 177 -9.64 1.22 2.34
N GLY A 178 -9.97 0.26 1.48
CA GLY A 178 -9.20 -0.95 1.19
C GLY A 178 -9.88 -2.23 1.64
N PHE A 179 -9.17 -3.35 1.52
CA PHE A 179 -9.69 -4.65 1.94
C PHE A 179 -10.01 -4.68 3.44
N LEU A 180 -11.11 -5.38 3.79
CA LEU A 180 -11.48 -5.61 5.17
C LEU A 180 -10.68 -6.83 5.69
N TYR A 181 -9.80 -6.61 6.65
CA TYR A 181 -9.07 -7.64 7.38
C TYR A 181 -8.78 -7.15 8.82
N PRO A 182 -8.46 -8.05 9.77
CA PRO A 182 -8.15 -7.67 11.15
C PRO A 182 -7.00 -6.66 11.22
N GLY A 183 -7.18 -5.57 11.97
CA GLY A 183 -6.18 -4.51 12.10
C GLY A 183 -6.24 -3.41 11.04
N LYS A 184 -7.14 -3.50 10.05
CA LYS A 184 -7.36 -2.42 9.07
C LYS A 184 -8.14 -1.23 9.64
N GLY A 185 -8.74 -1.39 10.82
CA GLY A 185 -9.38 -0.30 11.54
C GLY A 185 -10.86 -0.06 11.24
N HIS A 186 -11.52 -0.92 10.45
CA HIS A 186 -12.95 -0.75 10.13
C HIS A 186 -13.85 -0.84 11.36
N ILE A 187 -13.65 -1.85 12.21
CA ILE A 187 -14.44 -2.07 13.42
C ILE A 187 -14.15 -0.99 14.46
N GLU A 188 -12.88 -0.66 14.64
CA GLU A 188 -12.41 0.37 15.57
C GLU A 188 -12.98 1.74 15.19
N THR A 189 -12.95 2.08 13.90
CA THR A 189 -13.54 3.33 13.39
C THR A 189 -15.04 3.38 13.63
N LEU A 190 -15.76 2.30 13.31
CA LEU A 190 -17.22 2.24 13.52
C LEU A 190 -17.57 2.36 15.02
N ARG A 191 -16.80 1.73 15.92
CA ARG A 191 -16.98 1.87 17.38
C ARG A 191 -16.66 3.29 17.87
N ALA A 192 -15.62 3.94 17.33
CA ALA A 192 -15.28 5.31 17.67
C ALA A 192 -16.37 6.32 17.29
N MET A 193 -17.30 5.94 16.41
CA MET A 193 -18.45 6.78 16.04
C MET A 193 -19.64 6.67 17.00
N GLU A 194 -19.57 5.88 18.09
CA GLU A 194 -20.73 5.55 18.93
C GLU A 194 -21.46 6.81 19.44
N ASP A 195 -20.74 7.83 19.88
CA ASP A 195 -21.28 9.07 20.42
C ASP A 195 -21.63 10.14 19.36
N LEU A 196 -21.36 9.87 18.09
CA LEU A 196 -21.71 10.81 17.01
C LEU A 196 -23.20 10.74 16.69
N PRO A 197 -23.79 11.81 16.13
CA PRO A 197 -25.16 11.80 15.65
C PRO A 197 -25.43 10.62 14.72
N ILE A 198 -26.59 9.98 14.87
CA ILE A 198 -26.99 8.81 14.08
C ILE A 198 -27.08 9.09 12.58
N SER A 199 -27.23 10.35 12.20
CA SER A 199 -27.21 10.80 10.80
C SER A 199 -25.85 10.64 10.12
N VAL A 200 -24.75 10.56 10.89
CA VAL A 200 -23.42 10.30 10.37
C VAL A 200 -23.31 8.83 9.98
N GLY A 201 -23.17 8.52 8.68
CA GLY A 201 -23.05 7.16 8.18
C GLY A 201 -21.61 6.64 8.23
N PHE A 202 -21.44 5.30 8.13
CA PHE A 202 -20.15 4.67 7.94
C PHE A 202 -20.08 4.03 6.56
N VAL A 203 -18.92 4.13 5.87
CA VAL A 203 -18.69 3.47 4.59
C VAL A 203 -17.33 2.75 4.58
N ALA A 204 -17.35 1.47 4.26
CA ALA A 204 -16.16 0.70 3.90
C ALA A 204 -16.03 0.69 2.37
N LEU A 205 -15.03 1.42 1.86
CA LEU A 205 -14.70 1.46 0.43
C LEU A 205 -13.81 0.26 0.10
N GLY A 206 -14.40 -0.90 -0.10
CA GLY A 206 -13.68 -2.14 -0.34
C GLY A 206 -14.50 -3.39 -0.04
N THR A 207 -13.83 -4.53 -0.13
CA THR A 207 -14.41 -5.85 0.07
C THR A 207 -13.63 -6.61 1.15
N PRO A 208 -14.23 -7.59 1.86
CA PRO A 208 -13.48 -8.49 2.72
C PRO A 208 -12.36 -9.19 1.93
N SER A 209 -11.18 -9.29 2.54
CA SER A 209 -10.12 -10.14 1.99
C SER A 209 -10.48 -11.62 2.15
N PRO A 210 -9.98 -12.52 1.28
CA PRO A 210 -10.25 -13.93 1.37
C PRO A 210 -9.98 -14.49 2.77
N GLY A 211 -10.96 -15.23 3.32
CA GLY A 211 -10.93 -15.79 4.67
C GLY A 211 -11.37 -14.83 5.78
N HIS A 212 -11.74 -13.59 5.45
CA HIS A 212 -12.21 -12.59 6.41
C HIS A 212 -13.62 -12.07 6.10
N GLU A 213 -14.42 -12.86 5.37
CA GLU A 213 -15.80 -12.51 4.97
C GLU A 213 -16.70 -12.22 6.17
N TYR A 214 -16.43 -12.87 7.31
CA TYR A 214 -17.13 -12.65 8.57
C TYR A 214 -17.07 -11.19 9.08
N LEU A 215 -16.04 -10.41 8.70
CA LEU A 215 -15.92 -9.01 9.11
C LEU A 215 -17.04 -8.14 8.56
N ALA A 216 -17.59 -8.47 7.40
CA ALA A 216 -18.75 -7.75 6.86
C ALA A 216 -19.98 -7.92 7.77
N ASP A 217 -20.21 -9.12 8.29
CA ASP A 217 -21.32 -9.40 9.20
C ASP A 217 -21.08 -8.81 10.59
N GLU A 218 -19.83 -8.83 11.07
CA GLU A 218 -19.46 -8.16 12.32
C GLU A 218 -19.72 -6.65 12.23
N LEU A 219 -19.31 -5.98 11.16
CA LEU A 219 -19.59 -4.57 10.92
C LEU A 219 -21.10 -4.28 10.91
N ARG A 220 -21.88 -5.09 10.19
CA ARG A 220 -23.36 -4.97 10.18
C ARG A 220 -23.95 -5.15 11.56
N GLY A 221 -23.41 -6.10 12.33
CA GLY A 221 -23.83 -6.34 13.72
C GLY A 221 -23.52 -5.15 14.65
N VAL A 222 -22.36 -4.53 14.52
CA VAL A 222 -22.03 -3.31 15.28
C VAL A 222 -22.96 -2.15 14.87
N ALA A 223 -23.16 -1.94 13.59
CA ALA A 223 -24.04 -0.89 13.07
C ALA A 223 -25.50 -1.06 13.52
N ALA A 224 -26.02 -2.31 13.50
CA ALA A 224 -27.38 -2.61 13.92
C ALA A 224 -27.63 -2.29 15.40
N ARG A 225 -26.66 -2.53 16.28
CA ARG A 225 -26.77 -2.20 17.72
C ARG A 225 -26.89 -0.71 17.98
N THR A 226 -26.26 0.12 17.14
CA THR A 226 -26.30 1.59 17.26
C THR A 226 -27.36 2.24 16.38
N GLY A 227 -28.04 1.46 15.50
CA GLY A 227 -28.97 1.98 14.50
C GLY A 227 -28.29 2.80 13.38
N ARG A 228 -26.95 2.77 13.28
CA ARG A 228 -26.18 3.57 12.33
C ARG A 228 -26.25 2.99 10.92
N ARG A 229 -26.39 3.87 9.92
CA ARG A 229 -26.28 3.48 8.51
C ARG A 229 -24.87 3.05 8.18
N ILE A 230 -24.75 1.88 7.54
CA ILE A 230 -23.48 1.33 7.07
C ILE A 230 -23.60 0.93 5.60
N GLU A 231 -22.51 1.08 4.87
CA GLU A 231 -22.33 0.58 3.53
C GLU A 231 -20.99 -0.14 3.41
N ILE A 232 -20.96 -1.28 2.74
CA ILE A 232 -19.74 -1.99 2.31
C ILE A 232 -19.86 -2.07 0.80
N THR A 233 -19.01 -1.34 0.08
CA THR A 233 -19.19 -1.13 -1.36
C THR A 233 -18.85 -2.35 -2.21
N GLY A 234 -18.04 -3.26 -1.68
CA GLY A 234 -17.35 -4.23 -2.52
C GLY A 234 -16.20 -3.59 -3.31
N PHE A 235 -15.67 -4.32 -4.28
CA PHE A 235 -14.64 -3.79 -5.19
C PHE A 235 -15.24 -2.72 -6.10
N LEU A 236 -14.57 -1.57 -6.19
CA LEU A 236 -14.93 -0.44 -7.04
C LEU A 236 -13.91 -0.31 -8.18
N GLY A 237 -14.36 0.05 -9.37
CA GLY A 237 -13.47 0.50 -10.44
C GLY A 237 -12.98 1.93 -10.18
N ASP A 238 -11.92 2.34 -10.87
CA ASP A 238 -11.18 3.58 -10.59
C ASP A 238 -12.06 4.84 -10.56
N GLU A 239 -12.91 5.05 -11.57
CA GLU A 239 -13.80 6.21 -11.65
C GLU A 239 -14.82 6.25 -10.49
N GLU A 240 -15.37 5.09 -10.16
CA GLU A 240 -16.34 5.00 -9.06
C GLU A 240 -15.63 5.14 -7.70
N LEU A 241 -14.42 4.59 -7.54
CA LEU A 241 -13.61 4.76 -6.35
C LEU A 241 -13.26 6.23 -6.13
N GLU A 242 -12.80 6.95 -7.17
CA GLU A 242 -12.53 8.38 -7.09
C GLU A 242 -13.76 9.16 -6.65
N ARG A 243 -14.92 8.91 -7.28
CA ARG A 243 -16.18 9.55 -6.91
C ARG A 243 -16.52 9.30 -5.43
N ARG A 244 -16.43 8.06 -4.97
CA ARG A 244 -16.77 7.67 -3.60
C ARG A 244 -15.80 8.24 -2.57
N ILE A 245 -14.50 8.32 -2.88
CA ILE A 245 -13.48 8.97 -2.06
C ILE A 245 -13.84 10.44 -1.80
N HIS A 246 -14.31 11.14 -2.83
CA HIS A 246 -14.70 12.54 -2.70
C HIS A 246 -16.03 12.75 -1.96
N GLU A 247 -16.92 11.76 -1.93
CA GLU A 247 -18.18 11.79 -1.16
C GLU A 247 -17.98 11.52 0.35
N VAL A 248 -16.89 10.89 0.75
CA VAL A 248 -16.58 10.66 2.16
C VAL A 248 -16.30 12.00 2.85
N THR A 249 -16.98 12.26 3.97
CA THR A 249 -16.74 13.47 4.76
C THR A 249 -15.44 13.37 5.54
N VAL A 250 -15.23 12.26 6.26
CA VAL A 250 -14.03 12.01 7.07
C VAL A 250 -13.34 10.75 6.64
N PRO A 251 -12.20 10.85 5.93
CA PRO A 251 -11.37 9.69 5.59
C PRO A 251 -10.60 9.22 6.83
N VAL A 252 -10.62 7.92 7.09
CA VAL A 252 -9.92 7.30 8.23
C VAL A 252 -9.06 6.13 7.74
N ALA A 253 -7.84 6.04 8.26
CA ALA A 253 -6.92 4.93 8.03
C ALA A 253 -6.27 4.50 9.36
N TYR A 254 -7.08 3.95 10.26
CA TYR A 254 -6.68 3.50 11.59
C TYR A 254 -6.05 2.09 11.52
N HIS A 255 -4.89 1.99 10.89
CA HIS A 255 -4.16 0.72 10.76
C HIS A 255 -3.30 0.47 11.99
N ARG A 256 -3.46 -0.70 12.63
CA ARG A 256 -2.68 -1.08 13.83
C ARG A 256 -1.25 -1.52 13.51
N HIS A 257 -1.02 -2.02 12.30
CA HIS A 257 0.27 -2.56 11.87
C HIS A 257 0.59 -1.99 10.49
N LEU A 258 1.35 -0.90 10.49
CA LEU A 258 1.58 -0.09 9.31
C LEU A 258 3.07 0.06 9.04
N SER A 259 3.56 -0.55 7.95
CA SER A 259 4.92 -0.37 7.47
C SER A 259 4.99 0.47 6.18
N ALA A 260 3.95 0.34 5.35
CA ALA A 260 3.68 1.15 4.17
C ALA A 260 2.19 0.99 3.82
N SER A 261 1.57 1.94 3.12
CA SER A 261 0.14 1.86 2.86
C SER A 261 -0.32 2.48 1.55
N GLY A 262 -0.66 1.60 0.60
CA GLY A 262 -1.31 2.03 -0.64
C GLY A 262 -2.63 2.77 -0.40
N SER A 263 -3.45 2.36 0.57
CA SER A 263 -4.74 3.03 0.83
C SER A 263 -4.59 4.44 1.42
N ILE A 264 -3.57 4.71 2.25
CA ILE A 264 -3.25 6.07 2.69
C ILE A 264 -2.82 6.90 1.49
N ASN A 265 -1.91 6.37 0.66
CA ASN A 265 -1.45 7.07 -0.55
C ASN A 265 -2.59 7.31 -1.53
N THR A 266 -3.57 6.40 -1.64
CA THR A 266 -4.77 6.61 -2.46
C THR A 266 -5.61 7.78 -1.94
N TRP A 267 -5.84 7.87 -0.62
CA TRP A 267 -6.50 9.05 -0.04
C TRP A 267 -5.76 10.34 -0.40
N ILE A 268 -4.43 10.37 -0.19
CA ILE A 268 -3.58 11.54 -0.45
C ILE A 268 -3.60 11.91 -1.93
N ALA A 269 -3.46 10.93 -2.83
CA ALA A 269 -3.50 11.12 -4.28
C ALA A 269 -4.81 11.79 -4.75
N GLN A 270 -5.91 11.56 -4.03
CA GLN A 270 -7.21 12.18 -4.27
C GLN A 270 -7.39 13.52 -3.52
N GLY A 271 -6.32 14.07 -2.95
CA GLY A 271 -6.34 15.32 -2.21
C GLY A 271 -7.04 15.25 -0.85
N ARG A 272 -7.27 14.04 -0.33
CA ARG A 272 -7.90 13.81 0.97
C ARG A 272 -6.85 13.64 2.05
N LYS A 273 -7.11 14.20 3.22
CA LYS A 273 -6.25 14.18 4.39
C LYS A 273 -6.80 13.18 5.41
N PRO A 274 -6.39 11.89 5.38
CA PRO A 274 -6.95 10.88 6.27
C PRO A 274 -6.50 11.08 7.72
N LEU A 275 -7.39 10.72 8.65
CA LEU A 275 -7.07 10.55 10.07
C LEU A 275 -6.26 9.26 10.23
N VAL A 276 -5.10 9.36 10.87
CA VAL A 276 -4.16 8.24 11.04
C VAL A 276 -3.63 8.19 12.49
N PRO A 277 -3.41 7.00 13.07
CA PRO A 277 -2.74 6.90 14.36
C PRO A 277 -1.25 7.23 14.23
N ARG A 278 -0.66 7.82 15.26
CA ARG A 278 0.79 8.05 15.33
C ARG A 278 1.56 6.73 15.28
N GLY A 279 2.58 6.66 14.44
CA GLY A 279 3.44 5.48 14.28
C GLY A 279 4.68 5.83 13.48
N GLY A 280 5.66 4.92 13.40
CA GLY A 280 6.94 5.15 12.70
C GLY A 280 6.74 5.57 11.25
N TYR A 281 6.06 4.74 10.46
CA TYR A 281 5.76 5.06 9.05
C TYR A 281 4.99 6.38 8.88
N ILE A 282 4.02 6.68 9.77
CA ILE A 282 3.25 7.92 9.68
C ILE A 282 4.13 9.14 9.98
N THR A 283 5.06 9.03 10.91
CA THR A 283 6.03 10.10 11.18
C THR A 283 6.92 10.34 9.95
N GLU A 284 7.48 9.29 9.35
CA GLU A 284 8.24 9.39 8.11
C GLU A 284 7.45 10.04 6.96
N LEU A 285 6.17 9.67 6.82
CA LEU A 285 5.29 10.24 5.79
C LEU A 285 5.02 11.73 6.03
N ASP A 286 4.75 12.13 7.29
CA ASP A 286 4.49 13.54 7.63
C ASP A 286 5.76 14.39 7.54
N ASP A 287 6.92 13.86 7.93
CA ASP A 287 8.22 14.55 7.78
C ASP A 287 8.56 14.79 6.30
N ARG A 288 8.27 13.80 5.44
CA ARG A 288 8.52 13.88 3.99
C ARG A 288 7.49 14.76 3.26
N SER A 289 6.24 14.72 3.69
CA SER A 289 5.10 15.43 3.07
C SER A 289 4.23 16.06 4.15
N PRO A 290 4.66 17.16 4.79
CA PRO A 290 3.92 17.77 5.88
C PRO A 290 2.50 18.18 5.48
N GLY A 291 1.52 17.83 6.33
CA GLY A 291 0.13 18.23 6.13
C GLY A 291 -0.71 17.33 5.21
N VAL A 292 -0.17 16.19 4.74
CA VAL A 292 -0.95 15.22 3.93
C VAL A 292 -1.80 14.28 4.77
N VAL A 293 -1.52 14.15 6.06
CA VAL A 293 -2.27 13.33 7.02
C VAL A 293 -2.69 14.15 8.24
N SER A 294 -3.72 13.70 8.95
CA SER A 294 -4.13 14.24 10.24
C SER A 294 -3.84 13.21 11.34
N ILE A 295 -2.80 13.47 12.13
CA ILE A 295 -2.25 12.51 13.09
C ILE A 295 -2.95 12.65 14.43
N HIS A 296 -3.38 11.53 15.02
CA HIS A 296 -3.90 11.46 16.39
C HIS A 296 -3.12 10.41 17.20
N ALA A 297 -3.28 10.39 18.54
CA ALA A 297 -2.68 9.34 19.35
C ALA A 297 -3.31 7.98 19.03
N ASP A 298 -2.52 6.90 19.21
CA ASP A 298 -2.98 5.53 18.91
C ASP A 298 -3.82 4.97 20.07
N ASP A 299 -5.00 5.57 20.25
CA ASP A 299 -6.01 5.13 21.20
C ASP A 299 -7.43 5.48 20.71
N ASP A 300 -8.42 4.72 21.20
CA ASP A 300 -9.81 4.85 20.79
C ASP A 300 -10.43 6.22 21.14
N GLY A 301 -9.99 6.85 22.22
CA GLY A 301 -10.47 8.17 22.63
C GLY A 301 -10.00 9.27 21.70
N SER A 302 -8.73 9.22 21.33
CA SER A 302 -8.12 10.15 20.37
C SER A 302 -8.71 10.01 18.97
N LEU A 303 -8.95 8.78 18.50
CA LEU A 303 -9.65 8.53 17.23
C LEU A 303 -11.06 9.13 17.25
N ARG A 304 -11.84 8.88 18.32
CA ARG A 304 -13.20 9.44 18.51
C ARG A 304 -13.19 10.96 18.43
N HIS A 305 -12.29 11.59 19.18
CA HIS A 305 -12.15 13.05 19.18
C HIS A 305 -11.76 13.59 17.79
N ALA A 306 -10.82 12.96 17.12
CA ALA A 306 -10.40 13.35 15.77
C ALA A 306 -11.55 13.25 14.75
N ILE A 307 -12.34 12.17 14.80
CA ILE A 307 -13.52 12.03 13.93
C ILE A 307 -14.56 13.13 14.23
N ALA A 308 -14.87 13.38 15.50
CA ALA A 308 -15.84 14.42 15.89
C ALA A 308 -15.39 15.81 15.38
N SER A 309 -14.14 16.18 15.60
CA SER A 309 -13.57 17.45 15.14
C SER A 309 -13.61 17.57 13.61
N ALA A 310 -13.35 16.48 12.88
CA ALA A 310 -13.39 16.47 11.42
C ALA A 310 -14.82 16.50 10.83
N ILE A 311 -15.83 16.07 11.61
CA ILE A 311 -17.25 16.25 11.25
C ILE A 311 -17.65 17.71 11.42
N ASP A 312 -17.20 18.36 12.52
CA ASP A 312 -17.50 19.77 12.79
C ASP A 312 -16.83 20.70 11.77
N ASP A 313 -15.61 20.38 11.33
CA ASP A 313 -14.90 21.07 10.26
C ASP A 313 -14.40 20.09 9.19
N SER A 314 -15.27 19.77 8.24
CA SER A 314 -14.93 18.87 7.13
C SER A 314 -13.91 19.44 6.15
N THR A 315 -13.61 20.74 6.20
CA THR A 315 -12.57 21.33 5.36
C THR A 315 -11.18 20.88 5.78
N SER A 316 -10.98 20.55 7.06
CA SER A 316 -9.75 19.99 7.63
C SER A 316 -9.36 18.63 7.05
N THR A 317 -10.30 17.92 6.42
CA THR A 317 -10.08 16.60 5.79
C THR A 317 -9.57 16.67 4.35
N TRP A 318 -9.20 17.86 3.89
CA TRP A 318 -8.62 18.10 2.57
C TRP A 318 -7.20 18.62 2.69
N ILE A 319 -6.34 18.12 1.81
CA ILE A 319 -4.96 18.62 1.70
C ILE A 319 -4.98 20.02 1.10
N ASP A 320 -4.20 20.93 1.65
CA ASP A 320 -4.04 22.26 1.07
C ASP A 320 -3.50 22.19 -0.36
N THR A 321 -3.97 23.08 -1.24
CA THR A 321 -3.59 23.07 -2.66
C THR A 321 -2.13 23.40 -2.90
N SER A 322 -1.45 24.05 -1.93
CA SER A 322 -0.02 24.36 -2.00
C SER A 322 0.88 23.17 -1.61
N VAL A 323 0.31 22.11 -1.01
CA VAL A 323 1.07 20.92 -0.62
C VAL A 323 1.18 19.98 -1.82
N GLU A 324 2.42 19.66 -2.20
CA GLU A 324 2.72 18.64 -3.20
C GLU A 324 3.23 17.37 -2.49
N PRO A 325 2.44 16.30 -2.47
CA PRO A 325 2.86 15.05 -1.85
C PRO A 325 4.05 14.42 -2.59
N VAL A 326 5.01 13.88 -1.83
CA VAL A 326 6.20 13.20 -2.36
C VAL A 326 6.37 11.81 -1.74
N PRO A 327 7.00 10.83 -2.47
CA PRO A 327 7.53 10.97 -3.82
C PRO A 327 6.45 10.90 -4.90
N SER A 328 6.66 11.61 -5.98
CA SER A 328 5.87 11.46 -7.19
C SER A 328 6.18 10.14 -7.92
N PRO A 329 5.36 9.70 -8.89
CA PRO A 329 5.69 8.55 -9.73
C PRO A 329 7.04 8.68 -10.44
N SER A 330 7.43 9.89 -10.87
CA SER A 330 8.73 10.14 -11.50
C SER A 330 9.90 10.01 -10.54
N ASP A 331 9.76 10.46 -9.29
CA ASP A 331 10.81 10.32 -8.28
C ASP A 331 11.06 8.84 -7.97
N VAL A 332 9.98 8.06 -7.84
CA VAL A 332 10.07 6.61 -7.62
C VAL A 332 10.69 5.91 -8.82
N ALA A 333 10.26 6.23 -10.03
CA ALA A 333 10.83 5.65 -11.24
C ALA A 333 12.32 5.92 -11.34
N ALA A 334 12.77 7.15 -11.09
CA ALA A 334 14.20 7.50 -11.11
C ALA A 334 15.01 6.72 -10.06
N ALA A 335 14.48 6.56 -8.86
CA ALA A 335 15.13 5.79 -7.80
C ALA A 335 15.21 4.30 -8.15
N TYR A 336 14.14 3.72 -8.70
CA TYR A 336 14.16 2.32 -9.17
C TYR A 336 15.18 2.12 -10.30
N ASP A 337 15.19 2.98 -11.34
CA ASP A 337 16.15 2.88 -12.45
C ASP A 337 17.59 2.94 -11.94
N GLU A 338 17.91 3.86 -11.03
CA GLU A 338 19.25 3.97 -10.43
C GLU A 338 19.68 2.68 -9.75
N HIS A 339 18.83 2.11 -8.89
CA HIS A 339 19.17 0.90 -8.15
C HIS A 339 19.24 -0.32 -9.06
N LEU A 340 18.25 -0.53 -9.93
CA LEU A 340 18.19 -1.67 -10.84
C LEU A 340 19.36 -1.65 -11.82
N THR A 341 19.71 -0.50 -12.39
CA THR A 341 20.89 -0.34 -13.25
C THR A 341 22.18 -0.69 -12.53
N ARG A 342 22.30 -0.36 -11.25
CA ARG A 342 23.47 -0.71 -10.42
C ARG A 342 23.60 -2.22 -10.25
N TRP A 343 22.51 -2.95 -10.12
CA TRP A 343 22.48 -4.40 -9.90
C TRP A 343 22.55 -5.24 -11.20
N THR A 344 22.49 -4.62 -12.36
CA THR A 344 22.76 -5.30 -13.66
C THR A 344 24.25 -5.37 -14.00
N ARG A 345 25.14 -4.81 -13.17
CA ARG A 345 26.60 -4.76 -13.36
C ARG A 345 27.27 -5.86 -12.54
#